data_fb0b9b62f66754149971996158039a4f
#
_entry.id   fb0b9b62f66754149971996158039a4f
#
_cell.length_a   1.000
_cell.length_b   1.000
_cell.length_c   1.000
_cell.angle_alpha   90.00
_cell.angle_beta   90.00
_cell.angle_gamma   90.00
#
_symmetry.space_group_name_H-M   'P 1'
#
loop_
_entity.id
_entity.type
_entity.pdbx_description
1 polymer ?
#
loop_
_entity_poly.entity_id
_entity_poly.type
_entity_poly.pdbx_seq_one_letter_code
_entity_poly.pdbx_strand_id
1 'polypeptide(L)'
;MIVVIDYGVGNVRSVTNAIRHIGCDVDISCAPGDIESSEGIILPGVGTCGYAMEVLGSLADVICAVASDGKPLLGICLGFQLLFDESHEHGVHKCLGLIAGKVIPIPPGLSIPHMGWNLVNPAKGMRLFEGLGGAKHFAFAHSYYADVTDREAAVAYSNYGIDIAAAVQKKNIFGCQFHPEKSAGDGLNILRNFERICKEASGQNANEKSHPLP
;
A
#
# COMPACT_ATOMS: atom_id res chain seq x y z
N MET A 1 0.61 13.95 10.60
CA MET A 1 0.18 14.23 9.20
C MET A 1 0.70 13.14 8.26
N ILE A 2 -0.16 12.61 7.37
CA ILE A 2 0.19 11.61 6.35
C ILE A 2 0.64 12.34 5.07
N VAL A 3 1.64 11.80 4.35
CA VAL A 3 2.03 12.29 3.03
C VAL A 3 1.61 11.28 1.95
N VAL A 4 0.84 11.74 0.96
CA VAL A 4 0.58 11.01 -0.28
C VAL A 4 1.67 11.40 -1.28
N ILE A 5 2.45 10.42 -1.72
CA ILE A 5 3.58 10.66 -2.62
C ILE A 5 3.08 10.96 -4.03
N ASP A 6 3.38 12.17 -4.52
CA ASP A 6 3.09 12.58 -5.90
C ASP A 6 4.36 12.54 -6.75
N TYR A 7 4.58 11.42 -7.39
CA TYR A 7 5.70 11.24 -8.34
C TYR A 7 5.24 11.31 -9.81
N GLY A 8 4.09 11.95 -10.06
CA GLY A 8 3.52 12.12 -11.40
C GLY A 8 2.71 10.91 -11.91
N VAL A 9 2.60 9.85 -11.12
CA VAL A 9 1.89 8.61 -11.48
C VAL A 9 0.92 8.24 -10.35
N GLY A 10 -0.37 8.23 -10.63
CA GLY A 10 -1.34 7.78 -9.64
C GLY A 10 -2.58 8.64 -9.51
N ASN A 11 -3.59 8.08 -8.83
CA ASN A 11 -4.82 8.79 -8.51
C ASN A 11 -4.68 9.55 -7.18
N VAL A 12 -3.62 10.39 -7.08
CA VAL A 12 -3.25 11.15 -5.87
C VAL A 12 -4.46 11.91 -5.32
N ARG A 13 -5.21 12.62 -6.19
CA ARG A 13 -6.35 13.44 -5.76
C ARG A 13 -7.46 12.63 -5.11
N SER A 14 -7.82 11.46 -5.67
CA SER A 14 -8.89 10.62 -5.10
C SER A 14 -8.49 10.06 -3.74
N VAL A 15 -7.25 9.60 -3.58
CA VAL A 15 -6.72 9.12 -2.29
C VAL A 15 -6.71 10.24 -1.27
N THR A 16 -6.18 11.42 -1.62
CA THR A 16 -6.12 12.59 -0.74
C THR A 16 -7.52 13.05 -0.32
N ASN A 17 -8.48 13.10 -1.27
CA ASN A 17 -9.85 13.48 -0.97
C ASN A 17 -10.52 12.48 -0.03
N ALA A 18 -10.29 11.17 -0.19
CA ALA A 18 -10.81 10.15 0.71
C ALA A 18 -10.25 10.30 2.14
N ILE A 19 -8.95 10.61 2.27
CA ILE A 19 -8.30 10.84 3.56
C ILE A 19 -8.85 12.13 4.23
N ARG A 20 -8.99 13.22 3.47
CA ARG A 20 -9.61 14.46 3.97
C ARG A 20 -11.06 14.25 4.39
N HIS A 21 -11.81 13.45 3.62
CA HIS A 21 -13.21 13.14 3.94
C HIS A 21 -13.37 12.42 5.28
N ILE A 22 -12.41 11.61 5.70
CA ILE A 22 -12.43 10.96 7.01
C ILE A 22 -11.85 11.84 8.14
N GLY A 23 -11.53 13.10 7.85
CA GLY A 23 -11.05 14.07 8.84
C GLY A 23 -9.58 13.96 9.20
N CYS A 24 -8.78 13.28 8.38
CA CYS A 24 -7.35 13.11 8.63
C CYS A 24 -6.52 14.19 7.93
N ASP A 25 -5.44 14.61 8.61
CA ASP A 25 -4.45 15.53 8.06
C ASP A 25 -3.61 14.82 7.00
N VAL A 26 -3.59 15.40 5.79
CA VAL A 26 -2.87 14.83 4.65
C VAL A 26 -2.29 15.93 3.76
N ASP A 27 -1.06 15.73 3.35
CA ASP A 27 -0.38 16.55 2.34
C ASP A 27 0.01 15.73 1.12
N ILE A 28 0.31 16.40 0.03
CA ILE A 28 0.76 15.83 -1.25
C ILE A 28 2.17 16.36 -1.48
N SER A 29 3.15 15.48 -1.52
CA SER A 29 4.55 15.88 -1.75
C SER A 29 5.37 14.76 -2.39
N CYS A 30 6.44 15.15 -3.09
CA CYS A 30 7.55 14.29 -3.49
C CYS A 30 8.88 14.77 -2.87
N ALA A 31 8.86 15.78 -2.01
CA ALA A 31 10.06 16.28 -1.36
C ALA A 31 10.54 15.29 -0.28
N PRO A 32 11.82 14.87 -0.27
CA PRO A 32 12.35 13.95 0.74
C PRO A 32 12.09 14.41 2.19
N GLY A 33 12.29 15.71 2.48
CA GLY A 33 12.08 16.25 3.84
C GLY A 33 10.64 16.14 4.34
N ASP A 34 9.63 16.26 3.46
CA ASP A 34 8.22 16.10 3.82
C ASP A 34 7.93 14.61 4.11
N ILE A 35 8.48 13.71 3.30
CA ILE A 35 8.37 12.26 3.48
C ILE A 35 9.03 11.85 4.81
N GLU A 36 10.23 12.34 5.08
CA GLU A 36 10.98 12.05 6.31
C GLU A 36 10.28 12.58 7.57
N SER A 37 9.65 13.75 7.52
CA SER A 37 8.97 14.38 8.66
C SER A 37 7.54 13.87 8.89
N SER A 38 6.94 13.16 7.93
CA SER A 38 5.56 12.65 8.02
C SER A 38 5.41 11.53 9.07
N GLU A 39 4.19 11.33 9.56
CA GLU A 39 3.83 10.21 10.45
C GLU A 39 3.66 8.89 9.69
N GLY A 40 3.39 8.96 8.40
CA GLY A 40 3.24 7.81 7.51
C GLY A 40 3.11 8.26 6.07
N ILE A 41 3.37 7.36 5.15
CA ILE A 41 3.36 7.65 3.72
C ILE A 41 2.41 6.72 2.97
N ILE A 42 1.76 7.26 1.96
CA ILE A 42 0.95 6.48 1.01
C ILE A 42 1.60 6.59 -0.35
N LEU A 43 1.88 5.44 -0.95
CA LEU A 43 2.37 5.31 -2.32
C LEU A 43 1.21 4.88 -3.21
N PRO A 44 0.49 5.81 -3.86
CA PRO A 44 -0.51 5.47 -4.85
C PRO A 44 0.15 5.11 -6.17
N GLY A 45 -0.57 4.52 -7.09
CA GLY A 45 -0.05 4.34 -8.44
C GLY A 45 -1.11 3.82 -9.41
N VAL A 46 -0.92 4.18 -10.69
CA VAL A 46 -1.64 3.63 -11.84
C VAL A 46 -0.64 3.47 -13.00
N GLY A 47 -0.94 2.61 -13.98
CA GLY A 47 -0.03 2.35 -15.10
C GLY A 47 0.87 1.14 -14.85
N THR A 48 2.14 1.20 -15.27
CA THR A 48 3.07 0.06 -15.24
C THR A 48 4.17 0.21 -14.20
N CYS A 49 4.59 -0.92 -13.60
CA CYS A 49 5.65 -0.94 -12.60
C CYS A 49 6.98 -0.37 -13.14
N GLY A 50 7.37 -0.74 -14.36
CA GLY A 50 8.63 -0.28 -14.96
C GLY A 50 8.69 1.23 -15.08
N TYR A 51 7.64 1.86 -15.64
CA TYR A 51 7.56 3.31 -15.75
C TYR A 51 7.50 3.99 -14.36
N ALA A 52 6.74 3.45 -13.44
CA ALA A 52 6.64 3.99 -12.09
C ALA A 52 7.99 4.01 -11.37
N MET A 53 8.78 2.93 -11.47
CA MET A 53 10.13 2.87 -10.89
C MET A 53 11.11 3.83 -11.57
N GLU A 54 11.01 4.02 -12.88
CA GLU A 54 11.81 5.01 -13.62
C GLU A 54 11.53 6.43 -13.12
N VAL A 55 10.24 6.80 -12.97
CA VAL A 55 9.84 8.14 -12.50
C VAL A 55 10.16 8.35 -11.02
N LEU A 56 10.01 7.33 -10.18
CA LEU A 56 10.43 7.40 -8.77
C LEU A 56 11.91 7.73 -8.63
N GLY A 57 12.77 7.12 -9.48
CA GLY A 57 14.20 7.40 -9.45
C GLY A 57 14.79 7.30 -8.04
N SER A 58 15.53 8.34 -7.62
CA SER A 58 16.13 8.40 -6.27
C SER A 58 15.11 8.51 -5.12
N LEU A 59 13.85 8.86 -5.40
CA LEU A 59 12.81 8.89 -4.38
C LEU A 59 12.50 7.47 -3.84
N ALA A 60 12.73 6.43 -4.65
CA ALA A 60 12.62 5.04 -4.23
C ALA A 60 13.53 4.72 -3.03
N ASP A 61 14.77 5.23 -3.04
CA ASP A 61 15.72 5.04 -1.94
C ASP A 61 15.23 5.73 -0.66
N VAL A 62 14.64 6.93 -0.77
CA VAL A 62 14.06 7.66 0.37
C VAL A 62 12.89 6.87 0.96
N ILE A 63 11.98 6.36 0.12
CA ILE A 63 10.85 5.54 0.56
C ILE A 63 11.34 4.29 1.29
N CYS A 64 12.33 3.58 0.72
CA CYS A 64 12.91 2.39 1.35
C CYS A 64 13.58 2.71 2.69
N ALA A 65 14.31 3.82 2.77
CA ALA A 65 14.99 4.24 3.99
C ALA A 65 13.97 4.52 5.13
N VAL A 66 12.98 5.38 4.89
CA VAL A 66 11.99 5.71 5.93
C VAL A 66 11.12 4.50 6.33
N ALA A 67 10.83 3.61 5.37
CA ALA A 67 10.13 2.35 5.65
C ALA A 67 10.97 1.41 6.51
N SER A 68 12.27 1.32 6.26
CA SER A 68 13.22 0.51 7.06
C SER A 68 13.37 1.06 8.47
N ASP A 69 13.26 2.38 8.65
CA ASP A 69 13.29 3.07 9.95
C ASP A 69 11.95 2.94 10.72
N GLY A 70 11.00 2.17 10.20
CA GLY A 70 9.74 1.86 10.88
C GLY A 70 8.58 2.79 10.55
N LYS A 71 8.73 3.75 9.63
CA LYS A 71 7.62 4.62 9.19
C LYS A 71 6.54 3.79 8.48
N PRO A 72 5.25 3.91 8.87
CA PRO A 72 4.16 3.24 8.18
C PRO A 72 4.09 3.64 6.70
N LEU A 73 4.09 2.63 5.83
CA LEU A 73 3.95 2.77 4.39
C LEU A 73 2.73 1.98 3.90
N LEU A 74 1.84 2.63 3.16
CA LEU A 74 0.71 1.99 2.48
C LEU A 74 0.85 2.12 0.95
N GLY A 75 1.06 1.00 0.26
CA GLY A 75 0.96 0.91 -1.19
C GLY A 75 -0.48 0.67 -1.64
N ILE A 76 -0.96 1.42 -2.65
CA ILE A 76 -2.32 1.27 -3.22
C ILE A 76 -2.23 0.93 -4.70
N CYS A 77 -2.84 -0.19 -5.11
CA CYS A 77 -2.91 -0.70 -6.49
C CYS A 77 -1.51 -0.88 -7.10
N LEU A 78 -1.07 -0.03 -8.02
CA LEU A 78 0.30 -0.09 -8.52
C LEU A 78 1.32 0.14 -7.39
N GLY A 79 1.07 1.07 -6.47
CA GLY A 79 1.93 1.28 -5.30
C GLY A 79 2.06 0.03 -4.42
N PHE A 80 1.03 -0.80 -4.32
CA PHE A 80 1.12 -2.11 -3.68
C PHE A 80 2.05 -3.05 -4.46
N GLN A 81 1.95 -3.07 -5.79
CA GLN A 81 2.80 -3.91 -6.65
C GLN A 81 4.27 -3.49 -6.56
N LEU A 82 4.55 -2.21 -6.40
CA LEU A 82 5.91 -1.70 -6.22
C LEU A 82 6.58 -2.16 -4.91
N LEU A 83 5.84 -2.64 -3.91
CA LEU A 83 6.42 -3.12 -2.64
C LEU A 83 7.24 -4.41 -2.80
N PHE A 84 7.01 -5.19 -3.87
CA PHE A 84 7.64 -6.49 -4.09
C PHE A 84 9.05 -6.38 -4.69
N ASP A 85 9.71 -7.52 -4.90
CA ASP A 85 11.09 -7.54 -5.43
C ASP A 85 11.12 -7.10 -6.89
N GLU A 86 10.17 -7.61 -7.70
CA GLU A 86 10.16 -7.38 -9.15
C GLU A 86 8.76 -7.49 -9.76
N SER A 87 8.60 -6.89 -10.93
CA SER A 87 7.40 -7.04 -11.77
C SER A 87 7.75 -7.62 -13.13
N HIS A 88 6.93 -8.58 -13.59
CA HIS A 88 7.03 -9.18 -14.93
C HIS A 88 6.09 -8.50 -15.95
N GLU A 89 5.70 -7.27 -15.70
CA GLU A 89 4.88 -6.48 -16.60
C GLU A 89 5.71 -5.91 -17.76
N HIS A 90 5.47 -6.42 -18.98
CA HIS A 90 6.22 -6.03 -20.21
C HIS A 90 7.74 -6.20 -20.11
N GLY A 91 8.22 -7.16 -19.34
CA GLY A 91 9.62 -7.42 -19.05
C GLY A 91 9.83 -7.63 -17.56
N VAL A 92 11.08 -7.77 -17.12
CA VAL A 92 11.42 -7.89 -15.70
C VAL A 92 11.95 -6.55 -15.21
N HIS A 93 11.22 -5.95 -14.27
CA HIS A 93 11.55 -4.66 -13.68
C HIS A 93 11.72 -4.81 -12.18
N LYS A 94 12.89 -4.41 -11.66
CA LYS A 94 13.12 -4.36 -10.22
C LYS A 94 12.22 -3.32 -9.57
N CYS A 95 11.61 -3.69 -8.44
CA CYS A 95 10.77 -2.81 -7.62
C CYS A 95 11.45 -2.46 -6.28
N LEU A 96 10.69 -2.08 -5.25
CA LEU A 96 11.25 -1.59 -3.98
C LEU A 96 11.86 -2.71 -3.09
N GLY A 97 11.45 -3.97 -3.27
CA GLY A 97 12.00 -5.11 -2.52
C GLY A 97 11.70 -5.10 -1.01
N LEU A 98 10.62 -4.48 -0.59
CA LEU A 98 10.22 -4.41 0.82
C LEU A 98 9.50 -5.68 1.30
N ILE A 99 8.86 -6.39 0.39
CA ILE A 99 8.14 -7.65 0.61
C ILE A 99 8.61 -8.67 -0.42
N ALA A 100 9.05 -9.85 0.02
CA ALA A 100 9.51 -10.88 -0.91
C ALA A 100 8.36 -11.41 -1.77
N GLY A 101 8.59 -11.43 -3.08
CA GLY A 101 7.62 -11.87 -4.07
C GLY A 101 7.77 -11.14 -5.41
N LYS A 102 6.89 -11.43 -6.33
CA LYS A 102 6.91 -10.83 -7.67
C LYS A 102 5.52 -10.52 -8.16
N VAL A 103 5.41 -9.58 -9.07
CA VAL A 103 4.16 -9.23 -9.75
C VAL A 103 4.13 -9.93 -11.10
N ILE A 104 3.09 -10.72 -11.33
CA ILE A 104 2.91 -11.56 -12.51
C ILE A 104 1.54 -11.32 -13.17
N PRO A 105 1.39 -11.62 -14.46
CA PRO A 105 0.11 -11.44 -15.14
C PRO A 105 -0.96 -12.40 -14.60
N ILE A 106 -2.21 -11.95 -14.57
CA ILE A 106 -3.36 -12.83 -14.36
C ILE A 106 -3.35 -13.89 -15.48
N PRO A 107 -3.49 -15.18 -15.15
CA PRO A 107 -3.37 -16.25 -16.13
C PRO A 107 -4.48 -16.19 -17.21
N PRO A 108 -4.18 -16.68 -18.42
CA PRO A 108 -5.17 -16.75 -19.50
C PRO A 108 -6.37 -17.64 -19.08
N GLY A 109 -7.57 -17.28 -19.62
CA GLY A 109 -8.82 -17.97 -19.28
C GLY A 109 -9.67 -17.22 -18.24
N LEU A 110 -9.13 -16.22 -17.57
CA LEU A 110 -9.86 -15.28 -16.74
C LEU A 110 -10.06 -13.96 -17.48
N SER A 111 -11.08 -13.19 -17.10
CA SER A 111 -11.28 -11.86 -17.67
C SER A 111 -10.16 -10.91 -17.23
N ILE A 112 -9.55 -10.20 -18.17
CA ILE A 112 -8.48 -9.23 -17.92
C ILE A 112 -8.90 -7.88 -18.54
N PRO A 113 -8.86 -6.80 -17.75
CA PRO A 113 -8.43 -6.70 -16.35
C PRO A 113 -9.45 -7.29 -15.37
N HIS A 114 -8.99 -7.70 -14.16
CA HIS A 114 -9.85 -7.90 -13.00
C HIS A 114 -10.41 -6.54 -12.60
N MET A 115 -11.65 -6.28 -12.97
CA MET A 115 -12.33 -5.00 -12.74
C MET A 115 -13.70 -5.24 -12.09
N GLY A 116 -13.95 -4.50 -11.02
CA GLY A 116 -15.20 -4.57 -10.28
C GLY A 116 -15.01 -4.82 -8.78
N TRP A 117 -16.13 -5.14 -8.12
CA TRP A 117 -16.15 -5.43 -6.69
C TRP A 117 -15.96 -6.92 -6.43
N ASN A 118 -14.99 -7.26 -5.57
CA ASN A 118 -14.75 -8.64 -5.20
C ASN A 118 -14.51 -8.79 -3.70
N LEU A 119 -14.84 -9.98 -3.17
CA LEU A 119 -14.73 -10.30 -1.76
C LEU A 119 -13.26 -10.50 -1.36
N VAL A 120 -12.84 -9.83 -0.29
CA VAL A 120 -11.51 -9.97 0.31
C VAL A 120 -11.62 -10.64 1.66
N ASN A 121 -10.85 -11.71 1.86
CA ASN A 121 -10.77 -12.47 3.10
C ASN A 121 -9.44 -12.12 3.82
N PRO A 122 -9.46 -11.28 4.87
CA PRO A 122 -8.24 -10.91 5.58
C PRO A 122 -7.74 -12.05 6.46
N ALA A 123 -6.42 -12.18 6.56
CA ALA A 123 -5.81 -13.01 7.58
C ALA A 123 -6.05 -12.40 8.98
N LYS A 124 -6.03 -13.26 10.00
CA LYS A 124 -6.19 -12.80 11.39
C LYS A 124 -5.07 -11.84 11.78
N GLY A 125 -5.42 -10.72 12.42
CA GLY A 125 -4.47 -9.75 12.93
C GLY A 125 -3.99 -8.70 11.91
N MET A 126 -4.55 -8.68 10.70
CA MET A 126 -4.26 -7.61 9.75
C MET A 126 -4.89 -6.30 10.21
N ARG A 127 -4.04 -5.35 10.60
CA ARG A 127 -4.42 -4.07 11.22
C ARG A 127 -5.28 -3.18 10.32
N LEU A 128 -5.05 -3.23 9.00
CA LEU A 128 -5.89 -2.47 8.05
C LEU A 128 -7.37 -2.90 8.08
N PHE A 129 -7.65 -4.15 8.48
CA PHE A 129 -9.00 -4.72 8.49
C PHE A 129 -9.65 -4.74 9.88
N GLU A 130 -9.03 -4.14 10.88
CA GLU A 130 -9.59 -4.08 12.23
C GLU A 130 -10.96 -3.38 12.23
N GLY A 131 -11.92 -3.98 12.93
CA GLY A 131 -13.28 -3.45 13.06
C GLY A 131 -14.20 -3.67 11.85
N LEU A 132 -13.72 -4.25 10.74
CA LEU A 132 -14.59 -4.50 9.57
C LEU A 132 -15.51 -5.72 9.73
N GLY A 133 -15.26 -6.61 10.70
CA GLY A 133 -16.16 -7.74 11.00
C GLY A 133 -16.14 -8.86 9.95
N GLY A 134 -14.95 -9.18 9.40
CA GLY A 134 -14.75 -10.29 8.46
C GLY A 134 -14.56 -9.85 7.01
N ALA A 135 -14.91 -10.75 6.08
CA ALA A 135 -14.74 -10.52 4.65
C ALA A 135 -15.63 -9.38 4.13
N LYS A 136 -15.06 -8.55 3.26
CA LYS A 136 -15.73 -7.38 2.67
C LYS A 136 -15.43 -7.26 1.18
N HIS A 137 -16.32 -6.59 0.45
CA HIS A 137 -16.13 -6.31 -0.96
C HIS A 137 -15.36 -5.00 -1.16
N PHE A 138 -14.38 -5.04 -2.06
CA PHE A 138 -13.58 -3.88 -2.44
C PHE A 138 -13.50 -3.76 -3.97
N ALA A 139 -13.20 -2.56 -4.46
CA ALA A 139 -13.11 -2.24 -5.88
C ALA A 139 -11.71 -2.55 -6.41
N PHE A 140 -11.63 -3.39 -7.43
CA PHE A 140 -10.40 -3.78 -8.14
C PHE A 140 -10.37 -3.23 -9.57
N ALA A 141 -9.17 -2.95 -10.07
CA ALA A 141 -8.91 -2.60 -11.46
C ALA A 141 -7.44 -2.89 -11.80
N HIS A 142 -7.08 -4.15 -12.13
CA HIS A 142 -5.70 -4.54 -12.41
C HIS A 142 -5.63 -5.76 -13.35
N SER A 143 -4.50 -5.91 -14.05
CA SER A 143 -4.20 -7.03 -14.95
C SER A 143 -3.07 -7.94 -14.46
N TYR A 144 -2.32 -7.47 -13.46
CA TYR A 144 -1.21 -8.17 -12.81
C TYR A 144 -1.51 -8.31 -11.33
N TYR A 145 -0.96 -9.34 -10.69
CA TYR A 145 -1.15 -9.59 -9.26
C TYR A 145 0.15 -10.03 -8.60
N ALA A 146 0.23 -9.87 -7.29
CA ALA A 146 1.40 -10.26 -6.52
C ALA A 146 1.36 -11.76 -6.17
N ASP A 147 2.42 -12.48 -6.52
CA ASP A 147 2.77 -13.81 -6.03
C ASP A 147 3.69 -13.62 -4.80
N VAL A 148 3.08 -13.65 -3.62
CA VAL A 148 3.74 -13.34 -2.35
C VAL A 148 4.49 -14.57 -1.85
N THR A 149 5.80 -14.47 -1.69
CA THR A 149 6.65 -15.55 -1.15
C THR A 149 7.17 -15.24 0.27
N ASP A 150 6.92 -14.05 0.77
CA ASP A 150 7.33 -13.61 2.11
C ASP A 150 6.55 -14.34 3.19
N ARG A 151 7.25 -15.16 3.98
CA ARG A 151 6.63 -15.98 5.04
C ARG A 151 6.27 -15.19 6.30
N GLU A 152 6.78 -13.98 6.44
CA GLU A 152 6.47 -13.08 7.57
C GLU A 152 5.30 -12.15 7.24
N ALA A 153 4.90 -12.07 5.97
CA ALA A 153 3.78 -11.22 5.55
C ALA A 153 2.44 -11.91 5.82
N ALA A 154 1.53 -11.21 6.50
CA ALA A 154 0.12 -11.59 6.52
C ALA A 154 -0.54 -11.16 5.21
N VAL A 155 -1.31 -12.05 4.60
CA VAL A 155 -1.92 -11.83 3.28
C VAL A 155 -3.44 -11.99 3.38
N ALA A 156 -4.16 -11.03 2.82
CA ALA A 156 -5.58 -11.14 2.54
C ALA A 156 -5.77 -11.58 1.08
N TYR A 157 -6.68 -12.51 0.85
CA TYR A 157 -6.92 -13.05 -0.50
C TYR A 157 -8.31 -12.70 -1.02
N SER A 158 -8.38 -12.54 -2.33
CA SER A 158 -9.61 -12.46 -3.12
C SER A 158 -9.61 -13.57 -4.15
N ASN A 159 -10.70 -14.33 -4.26
CA ASN A 159 -10.83 -15.38 -5.27
C ASN A 159 -11.35 -14.79 -6.59
N TYR A 160 -10.56 -14.97 -7.65
CA TYR A 160 -10.88 -14.58 -9.02
C TYR A 160 -10.59 -15.74 -9.98
N GLY A 161 -11.10 -16.95 -9.68
CA GLY A 161 -10.69 -18.18 -10.35
C GLY A 161 -9.31 -18.70 -9.91
N ILE A 162 -8.51 -17.83 -9.34
CA ILE A 162 -7.28 -18.08 -8.58
C ILE A 162 -7.32 -17.23 -7.31
N ASP A 163 -6.52 -17.57 -6.33
CA ASP A 163 -6.35 -16.73 -5.14
C ASP A 163 -5.38 -15.61 -5.42
N ILE A 164 -5.90 -14.38 -5.48
CA ILE A 164 -5.12 -13.15 -5.68
C ILE A 164 -4.82 -12.52 -4.32
N ALA A 165 -3.56 -12.17 -4.07
CA ALA A 165 -3.17 -11.36 -2.92
C ALA A 165 -3.83 -9.97 -3.04
N ALA A 166 -4.87 -9.76 -2.25
CA ALA A 166 -5.65 -8.52 -2.25
C ALA A 166 -5.07 -7.46 -1.31
N ALA A 167 -4.42 -7.89 -0.23
CA ALA A 167 -3.67 -7.00 0.65
C ALA A 167 -2.55 -7.77 1.36
N VAL A 168 -1.53 -7.03 1.79
CA VAL A 168 -0.42 -7.55 2.58
C VAL A 168 -0.11 -6.66 3.77
N GLN A 169 0.46 -7.26 4.81
CA GLN A 169 1.02 -6.57 5.95
C GLN A 169 2.28 -7.28 6.44
N LYS A 170 3.37 -6.52 6.51
CA LYS A 170 4.64 -6.96 7.11
C LYS A 170 5.20 -5.82 7.97
N LYS A 171 5.18 -5.98 9.30
CA LYS A 171 5.59 -4.92 10.24
C LYS A 171 4.83 -3.61 9.98
N ASN A 172 5.55 -2.56 9.56
CA ASN A 172 5.05 -1.22 9.21
C ASN A 172 4.73 -1.07 7.71
N ILE A 173 4.91 -2.11 6.90
CA ILE A 173 4.62 -2.10 5.47
C ILE A 173 3.24 -2.70 5.24
N PHE A 174 2.40 -1.94 4.57
CA PHE A 174 1.03 -2.30 4.23
C PHE A 174 0.81 -2.10 2.74
N GLY A 175 -0.07 -2.90 2.16
CA GLY A 175 -0.46 -2.72 0.78
C GLY A 175 -1.82 -3.30 0.48
N CYS A 176 -2.54 -2.72 -0.48
CA CYS A 176 -3.77 -3.26 -1.02
C CYS A 176 -3.81 -3.14 -2.55
N GLN A 177 -4.17 -4.24 -3.22
CA GLN A 177 -4.35 -4.28 -4.67
C GLN A 177 -5.63 -3.55 -5.09
N PHE A 178 -6.63 -3.55 -4.23
CA PHE A 178 -7.87 -2.81 -4.43
C PHE A 178 -7.68 -1.31 -4.16
N HIS A 179 -8.68 -0.54 -4.55
CA HIS A 179 -8.74 0.90 -4.35
C HIS A 179 -9.60 1.24 -3.13
N PRO A 180 -9.02 1.48 -1.93
CA PRO A 180 -9.82 1.85 -0.76
C PRO A 180 -10.60 3.15 -0.98
N GLU A 181 -10.03 4.12 -1.71
CA GLU A 181 -10.68 5.40 -2.05
C GLU A 181 -11.91 5.25 -2.98
N LYS A 182 -12.10 4.05 -3.56
CA LYS A 182 -13.25 3.70 -4.42
C LYS A 182 -14.15 2.63 -3.80
N SER A 183 -13.86 2.21 -2.57
CA SER A 183 -14.51 1.06 -1.94
C SER A 183 -15.50 1.44 -0.84
N ALA A 184 -16.20 2.55 -1.02
CA ALA A 184 -17.25 3.07 -0.14
C ALA A 184 -16.82 3.09 1.36
N GLY A 185 -17.74 2.79 2.29
CA GLY A 185 -17.50 2.86 3.73
C GLY A 185 -16.41 1.92 4.22
N ASP A 186 -16.34 0.69 3.71
CA ASP A 186 -15.31 -0.28 4.10
C ASP A 186 -13.91 0.16 3.63
N GLY A 187 -13.81 0.76 2.43
CA GLY A 187 -12.57 1.35 1.95
C GLY A 187 -12.11 2.55 2.80
N LEU A 188 -13.04 3.41 3.20
CA LEU A 188 -12.73 4.51 4.12
C LEU A 188 -12.26 4.00 5.50
N ASN A 189 -12.78 2.86 5.96
CA ASN A 189 -12.31 2.23 7.20
C ASN A 189 -10.87 1.71 7.08
N ILE A 190 -10.45 1.18 5.91
CA ILE A 190 -9.04 0.85 5.64
C ILE A 190 -8.15 2.08 5.82
N LEU A 191 -8.54 3.23 5.25
CA LEU A 191 -7.77 4.48 5.37
C LEU A 191 -7.75 5.02 6.81
N ARG A 192 -8.86 4.93 7.57
CA ARG A 192 -8.89 5.28 9.01
C ARG A 192 -7.97 4.39 9.84
N ASN A 193 -7.96 3.09 9.55
CA ASN A 193 -7.08 2.16 10.24
C ASN A 193 -5.61 2.47 9.94
N PHE A 194 -5.27 2.82 8.70
CA PHE A 194 -3.92 3.25 8.36
C PHE A 194 -3.52 4.54 9.09
N GLU A 195 -4.39 5.54 9.16
CA GLU A 195 -4.15 6.78 9.91
C GLU A 195 -3.91 6.49 11.40
N ARG A 196 -4.73 5.63 12.02
CA ARG A 196 -4.51 5.19 13.40
C ARG A 196 -3.15 4.53 13.59
N ILE A 197 -2.73 3.66 12.66
CA ILE A 197 -1.42 3.03 12.67
C ILE A 197 -0.30 4.08 12.65
N CYS A 198 -0.43 5.12 11.82
CA CYS A 198 0.55 6.21 11.74
C CYS A 198 0.66 6.96 13.06
N LYS A 199 -0.46 7.31 13.71
CA LYS A 199 -0.48 7.98 15.01
C LYS A 199 0.15 7.15 16.11
N GLU A 200 -0.16 5.86 16.16
CA GLU A 200 0.42 4.96 17.16
C GLU A 200 1.95 4.84 17.00
N ALA A 201 2.45 4.73 15.76
CA ALA A 201 3.88 4.68 15.48
C ALA A 201 4.60 5.98 15.90
N SER A 202 4.00 7.14 15.63
CA SER A 202 4.55 8.45 16.00
C SER A 202 4.57 8.65 17.53
N GLY A 203 3.54 8.19 18.24
CA GLY A 203 3.46 8.25 19.71
C GLY A 203 4.50 7.36 20.39
N GLN A 204 4.81 6.20 19.86
CA GLN A 204 5.87 5.31 20.37
C GLN A 204 7.26 5.93 20.16
N ASN A 205 7.52 6.51 19.00
CA ASN A 205 8.80 7.18 18.70
C ASN A 205 9.04 8.42 19.59
N ALA A 206 7.99 9.12 20.00
CA ALA A 206 8.11 10.26 20.93
C ALA A 206 8.54 9.82 22.34
N ASN A 207 8.05 8.67 22.81
CA ASN A 207 8.43 8.11 24.13
C ASN A 207 9.87 7.55 24.15
N GLU A 208 10.35 6.96 23.07
CA GLU A 208 11.73 6.46 22.97
C GLU A 208 12.76 7.59 22.93
N LYS A 209 12.45 8.71 22.28
CA LYS A 209 13.32 9.91 22.22
C LYS A 209 13.35 10.71 23.52
N SER A 210 12.41 10.49 24.44
CA SER A 210 12.33 11.20 25.72
C SER A 210 13.05 10.49 26.89
N HIS A 211 13.66 9.31 26.64
CA HIS A 211 14.51 8.64 27.64
C HIS A 211 15.99 8.87 27.26
N PRO A 212 16.70 9.82 27.90
CA PRO A 212 18.14 9.87 27.80
C PRO A 212 18.72 8.62 28.49
N LEU A 213 19.60 7.94 27.77
CA LEU A 213 20.40 6.85 28.31
C LEU A 213 21.16 7.34 29.55
N PRO A 214 21.29 6.48 30.58
CA PRO A 214 22.02 6.80 31.81
C PRO A 214 23.51 7.03 31.58
#